data_a0123c9b948363c9345eb033cd48eb77
#
_entry.id   a0123c9b948363c9345eb033cd48eb77
#
_cell.length_a   1.000
_cell.length_b   1.000
_cell.length_c   1.000
_cell.angle_alpha   90.00
_cell.angle_beta   90.00
_cell.angle_gamma   90.00
#
_symmetry.space_group_name_H-M   'P 1'
#
loop_
_entity.id
_entity.type
_entity.pdbx_description
1 polymer ?
#
loop_
_entity_poly.entity_id
_entity_poly.type
_entity_poly.pdbx_seq_one_letter_code
_entity_poly.pdbx_strand_id
1 'polypeptide(L)'
;MNALTLTYSIEAIGWISALLILGSYILVSNGRLTGQSRTYQWMNVVGAAGFVINTWWHGALPSAVLNVVWCLVGIWSLWKLNRRRA
;
A
#
# COMPACT_ATOMS: atom_id res chain seq x y z
N MET A 1 -17.48 18.49 3.90
CA MET A 1 -17.58 17.04 4.21
C MET A 1 -17.87 16.90 5.68
N ASN A 2 -18.93 16.18 6.06
CA ASN A 2 -19.24 16.00 7.48
C ASN A 2 -18.42 14.85 8.07
N ALA A 3 -18.49 14.72 9.42
CA ALA A 3 -17.69 13.72 10.12
C ALA A 3 -18.02 12.28 9.70
N LEU A 4 -19.30 12.01 9.41
CA LEU A 4 -19.72 10.67 9.02
C LEU A 4 -19.17 10.30 7.63
N THR A 5 -19.25 11.23 6.69
CA THR A 5 -18.70 11.01 5.34
C THR A 5 -17.19 10.77 5.42
N LEU A 6 -16.50 11.54 6.25
CA LEU A 6 -15.05 11.37 6.42
C LEU A 6 -14.72 10.01 7.01
N THR A 7 -15.49 9.57 8.03
CA THR A 7 -15.29 8.26 8.64
C THR A 7 -15.46 7.12 7.62
N TYR A 8 -16.52 7.16 6.82
CA TYR A 8 -16.73 6.14 5.79
C TYR A 8 -15.66 6.16 4.73
N SER A 9 -15.17 7.35 4.36
CA SER A 9 -14.07 7.46 3.39
C SER A 9 -12.80 6.80 3.91
N ILE A 10 -12.45 7.03 5.16
CA ILE A 10 -11.28 6.43 5.80
C ILE A 10 -11.42 4.90 5.86
N GLU A 11 -12.63 4.41 6.21
CA GLU A 11 -12.89 2.97 6.21
C GLU A 11 -12.74 2.36 4.81
N ALA A 12 -13.28 3.01 3.80
CA ALA A 12 -13.17 2.54 2.42
C ALA A 12 -11.71 2.49 1.98
N ILE A 13 -10.93 3.50 2.30
CA ILE A 13 -9.50 3.53 1.99
C ILE A 13 -8.80 2.34 2.65
N GLY A 14 -9.11 2.05 3.91
CA GLY A 14 -8.51 0.91 4.61
C GLY A 14 -8.83 -0.42 3.95
N TRP A 15 -10.10 -0.65 3.58
CA TRP A 15 -10.51 -1.89 2.92
C TRP A 15 -9.89 -2.05 1.54
N ILE A 16 -9.86 -0.97 0.75
CA ILE A 16 -9.23 -0.99 -0.58
C ILE A 16 -7.74 -1.30 -0.43
N SER A 17 -7.09 -0.69 0.55
CA SER A 17 -5.67 -0.93 0.82
C SER A 17 -5.42 -2.38 1.21
N ALA A 18 -6.29 -2.95 2.05
CA ALA A 18 -6.18 -4.35 2.44
C ALA A 18 -6.32 -5.28 1.23
N LEU A 19 -7.25 -5.00 0.34
CA LEU A 19 -7.45 -5.79 -0.87
C LEU A 19 -6.24 -5.69 -1.81
N LEU A 20 -5.66 -4.51 -1.94
CA LEU A 20 -4.47 -4.32 -2.78
C LEU A 20 -3.28 -5.13 -2.26
N ILE A 21 -3.03 -5.04 -0.96
CA ILE A 21 -1.87 -5.74 -0.37
C ILE A 21 -2.10 -7.24 -0.36
N LEU A 22 -3.29 -7.69 0.05
CA LEU A 22 -3.61 -9.11 0.04
C LEU A 22 -3.59 -9.66 -1.39
N GLY A 23 -4.18 -8.93 -2.33
CA GLY A 23 -4.22 -9.33 -3.73
C GLY A 23 -2.81 -9.45 -4.31
N SER A 24 -1.93 -8.49 -4.01
CA SER A 24 -0.55 -8.56 -4.48
C SER A 24 0.18 -9.78 -3.92
N TYR A 25 -0.04 -10.08 -2.64
CA TYR A 25 0.56 -11.25 -2.00
C TYR A 25 0.08 -12.55 -2.65
N ILE A 26 -1.21 -12.65 -2.92
CA ILE A 26 -1.79 -13.83 -3.56
C ILE A 26 -1.20 -14.01 -4.96
N LEU A 27 -1.08 -12.93 -5.73
CA LEU A 27 -0.52 -13.01 -7.08
C LEU A 27 0.94 -13.45 -7.08
N VAL A 28 1.72 -12.98 -6.12
CA VAL A 28 3.11 -13.42 -5.98
C VAL A 28 3.16 -14.87 -5.53
N SER A 29 2.31 -15.26 -4.58
CA SER A 29 2.28 -16.63 -4.05
C SER A 29 1.87 -17.64 -5.11
N ASN A 30 1.02 -17.24 -6.05
CA ASN A 30 0.59 -18.10 -7.16
C ASN A 30 1.55 -18.07 -8.35
N GLY A 31 2.63 -17.32 -8.26
CA GLY A 31 3.59 -17.24 -9.36
C GLY A 31 3.16 -16.36 -10.52
N ARG A 32 2.05 -15.62 -10.39
CA ARG A 32 1.56 -14.74 -11.45
C ARG A 32 2.34 -13.43 -11.53
N LEU A 33 2.84 -12.98 -10.39
CA LEU A 33 3.71 -11.80 -10.30
C LEU A 33 4.96 -12.19 -9.52
N THR A 34 6.02 -11.44 -9.73
CA THR A 34 7.24 -11.55 -8.92
C THR A 34 7.37 -10.31 -8.05
N GLY A 35 8.16 -10.40 -7.00
CA GLY A 35 8.49 -9.24 -6.17
C GLY A 35 9.22 -8.15 -6.94
N GLN A 36 9.75 -8.47 -8.13
CA GLN A 36 10.42 -7.52 -9.02
C GLN A 36 9.46 -6.84 -9.99
N SER A 37 8.17 -7.22 -10.00
CA SER A 37 7.22 -6.68 -10.97
C SER A 37 6.77 -5.28 -10.56
N ARG A 38 6.58 -4.40 -11.56
CA ARG A 38 6.07 -3.06 -11.31
C ARG A 38 4.66 -3.09 -10.75
N THR A 39 3.83 -3.99 -11.26
CA THR A 39 2.44 -4.14 -10.80
C THR A 39 2.42 -4.47 -9.31
N TYR A 40 3.22 -5.43 -8.89
CA TYR A 40 3.32 -5.81 -7.48
C TYR A 40 3.75 -4.61 -6.62
N GLN A 41 4.79 -3.91 -7.04
CA GLN A 41 5.30 -2.78 -6.25
C GLN A 41 4.30 -1.63 -6.18
N TRP A 42 3.60 -1.32 -7.30
CA TRP A 42 2.56 -0.29 -7.27
C TRP A 42 1.41 -0.66 -6.35
N MET A 43 0.96 -1.92 -6.38
CA MET A 43 -0.09 -2.38 -5.47
C MET A 43 0.32 -2.19 -4.01
N ASN A 44 1.57 -2.50 -3.70
CA ASN A 44 2.09 -2.33 -2.34
C ASN A 44 2.24 -0.87 -1.94
N VAL A 45 2.76 -0.03 -2.83
CA VAL A 45 2.92 1.40 -2.54
C VAL A 45 1.57 2.06 -2.29
N VAL A 46 0.61 1.84 -3.19
CA VAL A 46 -0.73 2.43 -3.07
C VAL A 46 -1.43 1.88 -1.82
N GLY A 47 -1.33 0.57 -1.59
CA GLY A 47 -1.93 -0.05 -0.41
C GLY A 47 -1.31 0.47 0.88
N ALA A 48 0.01 0.56 0.94
CA ALA A 48 0.69 1.09 2.12
C ALA A 48 0.34 2.55 2.38
N ALA A 49 0.27 3.37 1.32
CA ALA A 49 -0.14 4.77 1.46
C ALA A 49 -1.55 4.88 2.04
N GLY A 50 -2.48 4.06 1.57
CA GLY A 50 -3.84 4.03 2.10
C GLY A 50 -3.86 3.60 3.57
N PHE A 51 -3.05 2.62 3.94
CA PHE A 51 -2.93 2.21 5.34
C PHE A 51 -2.32 3.31 6.21
N VAL A 52 -1.39 4.10 5.70
CA VAL A 52 -0.86 5.25 6.45
C VAL A 52 -2.02 6.19 6.82
N ILE A 53 -2.87 6.51 5.85
CA ILE A 53 -4.03 7.38 6.07
C ILE A 53 -4.97 6.75 7.11
N ASN A 54 -5.33 5.48 6.92
CA ASN A 54 -6.28 4.79 7.79
C ASN A 54 -5.75 4.66 9.22
N THR A 55 -4.50 4.19 9.36
CA THR A 55 -3.91 3.97 10.69
C THR A 55 -3.61 5.27 11.41
N TRP A 56 -3.19 6.30 10.69
CA TRP A 56 -2.99 7.62 11.28
C TRP A 56 -4.31 8.18 11.82
N TRP A 57 -5.38 8.07 11.02
CA TRP A 57 -6.72 8.51 11.43
C TRP A 57 -7.18 7.84 12.73
N HIS A 58 -6.91 6.55 12.88
CA HIS A 58 -7.31 5.78 14.05
C HIS A 58 -6.33 5.89 15.22
N GLY A 59 -5.27 6.67 15.08
CA GLY A 59 -4.28 6.83 16.13
C GLY A 59 -3.38 5.62 16.33
N ALA A 60 -3.36 4.70 15.38
CA ALA A 60 -2.50 3.51 15.44
C ALA A 60 -1.10 3.87 14.97
N LEU A 61 -0.36 4.63 15.80
CA LEU A 61 0.92 5.21 15.39
C LEU A 61 1.99 4.18 15.00
N PRO A 62 2.17 3.07 15.74
CA PRO A 62 3.17 2.08 15.31
C PRO A 62 2.87 1.52 13.92
N SER A 63 1.60 1.23 13.63
CA SER A 63 1.19 0.74 12.31
C SER A 63 1.39 1.81 11.24
N ALA A 64 1.07 3.06 11.54
CA ALA A 64 1.25 4.16 10.60
C ALA A 64 2.72 4.30 10.22
N VAL A 65 3.62 4.27 11.20
CA VAL A 65 5.07 4.36 10.95
C VAL A 65 5.54 3.18 10.11
N LEU A 66 5.10 1.97 10.45
CA LEU A 66 5.48 0.77 9.69
C LEU A 66 5.04 0.88 8.24
N ASN A 67 3.84 1.38 8.00
CA ASN A 67 3.32 1.55 6.63
C ASN A 67 4.05 2.65 5.87
N VAL A 68 4.50 3.71 6.54
CA VAL A 68 5.35 4.72 5.90
C VAL A 68 6.66 4.08 5.44
N VAL A 69 7.30 3.30 6.30
CA VAL A 69 8.54 2.60 5.95
C VAL A 69 8.30 1.66 4.77
N TRP A 70 7.21 0.89 4.81
CA TRP A 70 6.87 -0.04 3.74
C TRP A 70 6.63 0.66 2.41
N CYS A 71 5.94 1.80 2.45
CA CYS A 71 5.69 2.63 1.28
C CYS A 71 7.01 3.12 0.67
N LEU A 72 7.93 3.58 1.50
CA LEU A 72 9.24 4.05 1.05
C LEU A 72 10.05 2.92 0.43
N VAL A 73 10.01 1.72 1.00
CA VAL A 73 10.67 0.55 0.42
C VAL A 73 10.11 0.24 -0.97
N GLY A 74 8.78 0.31 -1.12
CA GLY A 74 8.15 0.08 -2.41
C GLY A 74 8.55 1.13 -3.45
N ILE A 75 8.60 2.40 -3.06
CA ILE A 75 9.03 3.49 -3.94
C ILE A 75 10.49 3.28 -4.36
N TRP A 76 11.34 2.91 -3.42
CA TRP A 76 12.74 2.59 -3.69
C TRP A 76 12.85 1.45 -4.72
N SER A 77 12.03 0.41 -4.55
CA SER A 77 12.02 -0.74 -5.46
C SER A 77 11.59 -0.32 -6.87
N LEU A 78 10.55 0.52 -6.97
CA LEU A 78 10.10 1.05 -8.27
C LEU A 78 11.19 1.88 -8.94
N TRP A 79 11.87 2.71 -8.18
CA TRP A 79 12.95 3.53 -8.70
C TRP A 79 14.08 2.65 -9.26
N LYS A 80 14.45 1.60 -8.55
CA LYS A 80 15.46 0.66 -9.01
C LYS A 80 15.04 -0.05 -10.30
N LEU A 81 13.78 -0.44 -10.38
CA LEU A 81 13.25 -1.07 -11.59
C LEU A 81 13.30 -0.13 -12.79
N ASN A 82 12.96 1.14 -12.57
CA ASN A 82 13.04 2.14 -13.63
C ASN A 82 14.48 2.35 -14.11
N ARG A 83 15.43 2.37 -13.18
CA ARG A 83 16.84 2.53 -13.53
C ARG A 83 17.37 1.36 -14.35
N ARG A 84 16.97 0.16 -14.02
CA ARG A 84 17.41 -1.04 -14.74
C ARG A 84 16.92 -1.07 -16.18
N ARG A 85 15.82 -0.38 -16.46
CA ARG A 85 15.25 -0.33 -17.80
C ARG A 85 15.80 0.81 -18.65
N ALA A 86 16.39 1.79 -18.02
CA ALA A 86 16.90 2.96 -18.72
C ALA A 86 18.23 2.68 -19.48
#